data_875f4c59ba5fa9b52572e4e9653b52b6
#
_entry.id   875f4c59ba5fa9b52572e4e9653b52b6
#
_cell.length_a   1.000
_cell.length_b   1.000
_cell.length_c   1.000
_cell.angle_alpha   90.00
_cell.angle_beta   90.00
_cell.angle_gamma   90.00
#
_symmetry.space_group_name_H-M   'P 1'
#
loop_
_entity.id
_entity.type
_entity.pdbx_description
1 polymer ?
#
loop_
_entity_poly.entity_id
_entity_poly.type
_entity_poly.pdbx_seq_one_letter_code
_entity_poly.pdbx_strand_id
1 'polypeptide(L)'
;LTPFAIFDIVGPGALNVVQTCAVRQMDVAVGKVIYTPVLTPRGGFRSDLTIMRLGANHFRVVTGGAHGMSDRKWFADHLPADGTAQLQDLTSSMTTLGVWGPNARAIVQSLTTADMSH
;
A
#
# COMPACT_ATOMS: atom_id res chain seq x y z
N LEU A 1 -8.09 -13.52 -2.06
CA LEU A 1 -7.33 -12.86 -0.96
C LEU A 1 -8.18 -11.80 -0.24
N THR A 2 -9.44 -12.10 0.00
CA THR A 2 -10.40 -11.23 0.71
C THR A 2 -9.93 -10.73 2.09
N PRO A 3 -9.11 -11.45 2.88
CA PRO A 3 -8.67 -10.98 4.18
C PRO A 3 -7.57 -9.90 4.14
N PHE A 4 -7.12 -9.47 2.97
CA PHE A 4 -6.17 -8.35 2.91
C PHE A 4 -6.85 -7.04 3.32
N ALA A 5 -6.19 -6.28 4.18
CA ALA A 5 -6.60 -4.91 4.48
C ALA A 5 -6.01 -3.95 3.44
N ILE A 6 -6.84 -3.00 3.01
CA ILE A 6 -6.49 -2.01 1.99
C ILE A 6 -6.86 -0.64 2.52
N PHE A 7 -5.91 0.28 2.52
CA PHE A 7 -6.17 1.68 2.88
C PHE A 7 -5.29 2.62 2.08
N ASP A 8 -5.80 3.82 1.84
CA ASP A 8 -5.07 4.87 1.14
C ASP A 8 -4.58 5.93 2.13
N ILE A 9 -3.38 6.45 1.87
CA ILE A 9 -2.83 7.64 2.50
C ILE A 9 -2.82 8.74 1.43
N VAL A 10 -3.56 9.80 1.68
CA VAL A 10 -3.79 10.85 0.68
C VAL A 10 -3.51 12.24 1.26
N GLY A 11 -3.08 13.16 0.41
CA GLY A 11 -2.82 14.56 0.77
C GLY A 11 -1.35 14.95 0.61
N PRO A 12 -1.04 16.26 0.68
CA PRO A 12 0.31 16.76 0.48
C PRO A 12 1.36 16.17 1.43
N GLY A 13 0.95 15.75 2.64
CA GLY A 13 1.82 15.08 3.61
C GLY A 13 1.94 13.56 3.45
N ALA A 14 1.22 12.94 2.49
CA ALA A 14 1.14 11.48 2.36
C ALA A 14 2.51 10.81 2.15
N LEU A 15 3.38 11.39 1.32
CA LEU A 15 4.72 10.86 1.10
C LEU A 15 5.53 10.78 2.41
N ASN A 16 5.46 11.83 3.23
CA ASN A 16 6.19 11.84 4.51
C ASN A 16 5.67 10.75 5.47
N VAL A 17 4.35 10.54 5.52
CA VAL A 17 3.76 9.48 6.34
C VAL A 17 4.24 8.11 5.90
N VAL A 18 4.11 7.77 4.61
CA VAL A 18 4.53 6.43 4.13
C VAL A 18 6.04 6.22 4.24
N GLN A 19 6.85 7.27 4.06
CA GLN A 19 8.30 7.20 4.21
C GLN A 19 8.72 6.99 5.68
N THR A 20 7.98 7.57 6.62
CA THR A 20 8.22 7.37 8.05
C THR A 20 7.83 5.97 8.50
N CYS A 21 6.74 5.43 7.96
CA CYS A 21 6.19 4.13 8.37
C CYS A 21 6.89 2.93 7.74
N ALA A 22 7.52 3.11 6.56
CA ALA A 22 8.13 2.04 5.77
C ALA A 22 9.64 2.17 5.70
N VAL A 23 10.33 1.03 5.52
CA VAL A 23 11.80 0.99 5.48
C VAL A 23 12.35 1.39 4.12
N ARG A 24 11.64 1.02 3.04
CA ARG A 24 12.11 1.29 1.68
C ARG A 24 11.82 2.72 1.25
N GLN A 25 12.57 3.19 0.24
CA GLN A 25 12.31 4.49 -0.38
C GLN A 25 10.91 4.53 -1.01
N MET A 26 10.08 5.50 -0.58
CA MET A 26 8.72 5.71 -1.07
C MET A 26 8.62 6.83 -2.10
N ASP A 27 9.62 7.72 -2.18
CA ASP A 27 9.68 8.73 -3.25
C ASP A 27 10.22 8.10 -4.54
N VAL A 28 9.34 7.42 -5.23
CA VAL A 28 9.57 6.70 -6.48
C VAL A 28 8.58 7.21 -7.54
N ALA A 29 8.75 6.85 -8.80
CA ALA A 29 7.80 7.24 -9.85
C ALA A 29 6.36 6.76 -9.55
N VAL A 30 5.37 7.56 -9.93
CA VAL A 30 3.95 7.16 -9.90
C VAL A 30 3.76 5.88 -10.71
N GLY A 31 2.94 4.96 -10.21
CA GLY A 31 2.74 3.62 -10.76
C GLY A 31 3.65 2.54 -10.17
N LYS A 32 4.70 2.91 -9.42
CA LYS A 32 5.57 1.92 -8.77
C LYS A 32 4.87 1.23 -7.60
N VAL A 33 5.15 -0.06 -7.50
CA VAL A 33 4.69 -0.97 -6.44
C VAL A 33 5.90 -1.40 -5.63
N ILE A 34 5.86 -1.23 -4.31
CA ILE A 34 6.99 -1.45 -3.42
C ILE A 34 6.56 -2.41 -2.32
N TYR A 35 7.20 -3.56 -2.25
CA TYR A 35 7.11 -4.45 -1.10
C TYR A 35 8.15 -4.01 -0.06
N THR A 36 7.73 -3.83 1.19
CA THR A 36 8.58 -3.28 2.26
C THR A 36 8.26 -3.89 3.62
N PRO A 37 9.25 -4.14 4.46
CA PRO A 37 9.00 -4.37 5.88
C PRO A 37 8.59 -3.07 6.58
N VAL A 38 7.89 -3.24 7.69
CA VAL A 38 7.63 -2.22 8.70
C VAL A 38 8.36 -2.64 9.97
N LEU A 39 9.14 -1.74 10.53
CA LEU A 39 9.93 -2.01 11.72
C LEU A 39 9.45 -1.19 12.92
N THR A 40 9.68 -1.71 14.11
CA THR A 40 9.55 -0.94 15.35
C THR A 40 10.70 0.07 15.46
N PRO A 41 10.60 1.11 16.32
CA PRO A 41 11.70 2.06 16.54
C PRO A 41 13.03 1.42 17.03
N ARG A 42 12.95 0.18 17.52
CA ARG A 42 14.14 -0.59 17.94
C ARG A 42 14.69 -1.49 16.83
N GLY A 43 14.16 -1.39 15.60
CA GLY A 43 14.58 -2.20 14.46
C GLY A 43 13.99 -3.61 14.42
N GLY A 44 13.10 -3.97 15.35
CA GLY A 44 12.41 -5.26 15.32
C GLY A 44 11.37 -5.32 14.21
N PHE A 45 11.22 -6.48 13.58
CA PHE A 45 10.20 -6.72 12.55
C PHE A 45 8.80 -6.58 13.15
N ARG A 46 7.94 -5.82 12.49
CA ARG A 46 6.54 -5.60 12.86
C ARG A 46 5.60 -6.33 11.89
N SER A 47 5.72 -6.03 10.62
CA SER A 47 4.96 -6.62 9.52
C SER A 47 5.68 -6.37 8.20
N ASP A 48 5.14 -6.91 7.13
CA ASP A 48 5.51 -6.60 5.76
C ASP A 48 4.26 -6.34 4.93
N LEU A 49 4.37 -5.43 3.98
CA LEU A 49 3.24 -4.97 3.21
C LEU A 49 3.66 -4.41 1.85
N THR A 50 2.67 -4.15 1.02
CA THR A 50 2.88 -3.54 -0.30
C THR A 50 2.34 -2.13 -0.31
N ILE A 51 3.13 -1.17 -0.79
CA ILE A 51 2.72 0.21 -1.01
C ILE A 51 2.79 0.52 -2.51
N MET A 52 1.72 1.06 -3.06
CA MET A 52 1.61 1.49 -4.45
C MET A 52 1.54 3.01 -4.49
N ARG A 53 2.40 3.68 -5.27
CA ARG A 53 2.27 5.11 -5.52
C ARG A 53 1.28 5.34 -6.65
N LEU A 54 0.04 5.72 -6.34
CA LEU A 54 -1.02 5.95 -7.32
C LEU A 54 -1.02 7.37 -7.89
N GLY A 55 -0.40 8.30 -7.18
CA GLY A 55 -0.31 9.70 -7.57
C GLY A 55 0.77 10.43 -6.78
N ALA A 56 0.98 11.72 -7.08
CA ALA A 56 1.97 12.54 -6.38
C ALA A 56 1.76 12.51 -4.85
N ASN A 57 0.50 12.59 -4.42
CA ASN A 57 0.07 12.67 -3.04
C ASN A 57 -0.91 11.52 -2.67
N HIS A 58 -0.78 10.37 -3.32
CA HIS A 58 -1.70 9.25 -3.14
C HIS A 58 -0.95 7.93 -3.13
N PHE A 59 -1.02 7.24 -2.00
CA PHE A 59 -0.39 5.94 -1.77
C PHE A 59 -1.43 4.94 -1.29
N ARG A 60 -1.44 3.75 -1.87
CA ARG A 60 -2.27 2.63 -1.43
C ARG A 60 -1.42 1.61 -0.70
N VAL A 61 -1.87 1.23 0.49
CA VAL A 61 -1.24 0.19 1.31
C VAL A 61 -2.11 -1.06 1.25
N VAL A 62 -1.48 -2.19 0.99
CA VAL A 62 -2.10 -3.52 1.00
C VAL A 62 -1.31 -4.40 1.96
N THR A 63 -1.97 -4.92 2.98
CA THR A 63 -1.33 -5.75 4.02
C THR A 63 -2.16 -6.99 4.33
N GLY A 64 -1.50 -8.03 4.83
CA GLY A 64 -2.15 -9.29 5.21
C GLY A 64 -3.20 -9.09 6.30
N GLY A 65 -4.32 -9.80 6.21
CA GLY A 65 -5.46 -9.63 7.11
C GLY A 65 -5.14 -9.82 8.59
N ALA A 66 -4.20 -10.70 8.93
CA ALA A 66 -3.75 -10.91 10.31
C ALA A 66 -3.13 -9.64 10.93
N HIS A 67 -2.52 -8.79 10.13
CA HIS A 67 -1.86 -7.55 10.56
C HIS A 67 -2.65 -6.28 10.22
N GLY A 68 -3.72 -6.40 9.43
CA GLY A 68 -4.44 -5.27 8.85
C GLY A 68 -4.85 -4.19 9.84
N MET A 69 -5.44 -4.55 10.96
CA MET A 69 -5.85 -3.58 11.99
C MET A 69 -4.65 -2.90 12.65
N SER A 70 -3.61 -3.66 12.99
CA SER A 70 -2.42 -3.11 13.64
C SER A 70 -1.60 -2.23 12.69
N ASP A 71 -1.50 -2.60 11.42
CA ASP A 71 -0.79 -1.82 10.41
C ASP A 71 -1.55 -0.53 10.10
N ARG A 72 -2.87 -0.61 9.90
CA ARG A 72 -3.70 0.60 9.72
C ARG A 72 -3.55 1.58 10.90
N LYS A 73 -3.57 1.05 12.12
CA LYS A 73 -3.34 1.88 13.32
C LYS A 73 -1.94 2.51 13.30
N TRP A 74 -0.91 1.76 12.91
CA TRP A 74 0.45 2.28 12.81
C TRP A 74 0.52 3.50 11.89
N PHE A 75 -0.05 3.41 10.69
CA PHE A 75 -0.11 4.55 9.77
C PHE A 75 -0.96 5.69 10.32
N ALA A 76 -2.10 5.39 10.94
CA ALA A 76 -2.98 6.39 11.53
C ALA A 76 -2.29 7.18 12.65
N ASP A 77 -1.49 6.52 13.48
CA ASP A 77 -0.75 7.15 14.58
C ASP A 77 0.38 8.08 14.08
N HIS A 78 0.79 7.95 12.82
CA HIS A 78 1.81 8.79 12.19
C HIS A 78 1.23 9.88 11.28
N LEU A 79 -0.10 10.02 11.24
CA LEU A 79 -0.71 11.13 10.51
C LEU A 79 -0.39 12.47 11.17
N PRO A 80 -0.06 13.50 10.37
CA PRO A 80 0.19 14.83 10.91
C PRO A 80 -1.09 15.45 11.46
N ALA A 81 -0.98 16.16 12.59
CA ALA A 81 -2.11 16.80 13.25
C ALA A 81 -2.72 17.97 12.44
N ASP A 82 -1.98 18.50 11.47
CA ASP A 82 -2.41 19.62 10.63
C ASP A 82 -3.38 19.23 9.49
N GLY A 83 -3.68 17.92 9.36
CA GLY A 83 -4.59 17.40 8.34
C GLY A 83 -4.01 17.34 6.92
N THR A 84 -2.71 17.56 6.75
CA THR A 84 -2.05 17.49 5.42
C THR A 84 -1.98 16.08 4.86
N ALA A 85 -2.23 15.04 5.67
CA ALA A 85 -2.43 13.68 5.21
C ALA A 85 -3.62 13.04 5.93
N GLN A 86 -4.33 12.17 5.21
CA GLN A 86 -5.48 11.44 5.72
C GLN A 86 -5.37 9.96 5.35
N LEU A 87 -5.93 9.10 6.20
CA LEU A 87 -6.06 7.67 5.96
C LEU A 87 -7.51 7.35 5.59
N GLN A 88 -7.70 6.65 4.48
CA GLN A 88 -9.01 6.18 4.00
C GLN A 88 -9.01 4.65 3.99
N ASP A 89 -9.86 4.04 4.82
CA ASP A 89 -10.01 2.58 4.85
C ASP A 89 -10.88 2.11 3.67
N LEU A 90 -10.31 1.29 2.81
CA LEU A 90 -10.96 0.75 1.62
C LEU A 90 -11.17 -0.77 1.69
N THR A 91 -10.87 -1.38 2.83
CA THR A 91 -10.90 -2.83 3.01
C THR A 91 -12.24 -3.46 2.59
N SER A 92 -13.36 -2.81 2.93
CA SER A 92 -14.69 -3.31 2.58
C SER A 92 -15.14 -2.95 1.16
N SER A 93 -14.43 -2.06 0.47
CA SER A 93 -14.81 -1.58 -0.87
C SER A 93 -14.01 -2.23 -1.99
N MET A 94 -13.00 -3.04 -1.66
CA MET A 94 -12.12 -3.67 -2.64
C MET A 94 -11.92 -5.16 -2.34
N THR A 95 -11.68 -5.92 -3.39
CA THR A 95 -11.29 -7.33 -3.29
C THR A 95 -9.92 -7.54 -3.91
N THR A 96 -9.05 -8.24 -3.20
CA THR A 96 -7.74 -8.63 -3.73
C THR A 96 -7.84 -9.99 -4.39
N LEU A 97 -7.52 -10.05 -5.68
CA LEU A 97 -7.41 -11.28 -6.44
C LEU A 97 -5.94 -11.59 -6.69
N GLY A 98 -5.54 -12.84 -6.44
CA GLY A 98 -4.21 -13.33 -6.79
C GLY A 98 -4.25 -14.09 -8.11
N VAL A 99 -3.36 -13.71 -9.04
CA VAL A 99 -3.21 -14.38 -10.34
C VAL A 99 -1.75 -14.73 -10.53
N TRP A 100 -1.44 -16.04 -10.63
CA TRP A 100 -0.09 -16.56 -10.73
C TRP A 100 0.07 -17.51 -11.91
N GLY A 101 1.31 -17.73 -12.29
CA GLY A 101 1.71 -18.69 -13.30
C GLY A 101 2.15 -18.06 -14.61
N PRO A 102 2.71 -18.85 -15.52
CA PRO A 102 3.31 -18.35 -16.75
C PRO A 102 2.32 -17.65 -17.70
N ASN A 103 1.03 -17.99 -17.61
CA ASN A 103 -0.03 -17.41 -18.43
C ASN A 103 -0.82 -16.29 -17.72
N ALA A 104 -0.48 -15.94 -16.48
CA ALA A 104 -1.22 -14.95 -15.66
C ALA A 104 -1.41 -13.61 -16.40
N ARG A 105 -0.33 -13.10 -17.00
CA ARG A 105 -0.38 -11.85 -17.79
C ARG A 105 -1.34 -11.96 -18.98
N ALA A 106 -1.26 -13.01 -19.78
CA ALA A 106 -2.11 -13.19 -20.95
C ALA A 106 -3.58 -13.26 -20.56
N ILE A 107 -3.90 -13.92 -19.44
CA ILE A 107 -5.26 -13.99 -18.90
C ILE A 107 -5.74 -12.60 -18.50
N VAL A 108 -4.97 -11.87 -17.72
CA VAL A 108 -5.37 -10.52 -17.25
C VAL A 108 -5.46 -9.56 -18.44
N GLN A 109 -4.51 -9.62 -19.40
CA GLN A 109 -4.52 -8.76 -20.59
C GLN A 109 -5.81 -8.95 -21.44
N SER A 110 -6.37 -10.12 -21.46
CA SER A 110 -7.63 -10.37 -22.20
C SER A 110 -8.85 -9.69 -21.56
N LEU A 111 -8.74 -9.23 -20.31
CA LEU A 111 -9.82 -8.63 -19.53
C LEU A 111 -9.69 -7.12 -19.36
N THR A 112 -8.64 -6.51 -19.88
CA THR A 112 -8.37 -5.08 -19.73
C THR A 112 -7.73 -4.47 -20.97
N THR A 113 -7.99 -3.17 -21.19
CA THR A 113 -7.32 -2.38 -22.23
C THR A 113 -6.01 -1.75 -21.74
N ALA A 114 -5.72 -1.83 -20.42
CA ALA A 114 -4.45 -1.36 -19.87
C ALA A 114 -3.30 -2.25 -20.35
N ASP A 115 -2.15 -1.64 -20.65
CA ASP A 115 -0.95 -2.37 -21.02
C ASP A 115 -0.41 -3.14 -19.81
N MET A 116 -0.36 -4.46 -19.91
CA MET A 116 0.16 -5.37 -18.89
C MET A 116 1.61 -5.81 -19.17
N SER A 117 2.31 -5.17 -20.12
CA SER A 117 3.73 -5.42 -20.37
C SER A 117 4.61 -4.92 -19.20
N HIS A 118 5.89 -5.36 -19.20
CA HIS A 118 6.86 -4.91 -18.17
C HIS A 118 7.45 -3.55 -18.48
#